data_42bf008ceb3cba92e835b4ea0f92b9ed
#
_entry.id   42bf008ceb3cba92e835b4ea0f92b9ed
#
_cell.length_a   1.000
_cell.length_b   1.000
_cell.length_c   1.000
_cell.angle_alpha   90.00
_cell.angle_beta   90.00
_cell.angle_gamma   90.00
#
_symmetry.space_group_name_H-M   'P 1'
#
loop_
_entity.id
_entity.type
_entity.pdbx_description
1 polymer ?
#
loop_
_entity_poly.entity_id
_entity_poly.type
_entity_poly.pdbx_seq_one_letter_code
_entity_poly.pdbx_strand_id
1 'polypeptide(L)'
;MTILTKTSRYVFFLCILILNLQVAVVTGQNRKSGVTVSYESVGSSRVARFTNSNSFPVRVEFSYQGTRVHGSAEASGEDAIIVAANFFATYGGHGLSITSARITGVMRSD
;
A
#
# COMPACT_ATOMS: atom_id res chain seq x y z
N MET A 1 31.43 29.22 -17.46
CA MET A 1 30.73 28.54 -18.11
C MET A 1 30.80 27.12 -17.87
N THR A 2 31.94 26.58 -17.75
CA THR A 2 32.05 25.20 -17.45
C THR A 2 31.35 24.86 -16.18
N ILE A 3 31.44 25.72 -15.23
CA ILE A 3 30.81 25.49 -13.96
C ILE A 3 29.30 25.39 -14.12
N LEU A 4 28.78 26.27 -14.91
CA LEU A 4 27.37 26.26 -15.14
C LEU A 4 26.93 24.96 -15.77
N THR A 5 27.72 24.45 -16.68
CA THR A 5 27.41 23.21 -17.31
C THR A 5 27.44 22.08 -16.33
N LYS A 6 28.39 22.06 -15.45
CA LYS A 6 28.43 21.05 -14.45
C LYS A 6 27.23 21.11 -13.56
N THR A 7 26.86 22.28 -13.14
CA THR A 7 25.72 22.43 -12.30
C THR A 7 24.48 21.91 -13.01
N SER A 8 24.39 22.15 -14.27
CA SER A 8 23.28 21.69 -15.03
C SER A 8 23.20 20.17 -15.01
N ARG A 9 24.32 19.53 -15.13
CA ARG A 9 24.31 18.09 -15.12
C ARG A 9 23.92 17.53 -13.77
N TYR A 10 24.35 18.15 -12.72
CA TYR A 10 23.96 17.72 -11.41
C TYR A 10 22.47 17.84 -11.20
N VAL A 11 21.93 18.95 -11.62
CA VAL A 11 20.52 19.15 -11.46
C VAL A 11 19.73 18.10 -12.21
N PHE A 12 20.18 17.78 -13.41
CA PHE A 12 19.52 16.79 -14.20
C PHE A 12 19.58 15.43 -13.53
N PHE A 13 20.71 15.11 -12.98
CA PHE A 13 20.89 13.85 -12.31
C PHE A 13 19.99 13.74 -11.10
N LEU A 14 19.84 14.81 -10.36
CA LEU A 14 18.96 14.82 -9.22
C LEU A 14 17.52 14.62 -9.62
N CYS A 15 17.14 15.14 -10.76
CA CYS A 15 15.78 14.95 -11.21
C CYS A 15 15.44 13.50 -11.42
N ILE A 16 16.37 12.74 -11.90
CA ILE A 16 16.15 11.32 -12.11
C ILE A 16 15.96 10.61 -10.79
N LEU A 17 16.76 10.98 -9.81
CA LEU A 17 16.64 10.41 -8.49
C LEU A 17 15.32 10.78 -7.86
N ILE A 18 14.87 11.99 -8.10
CA ILE A 18 13.63 12.45 -7.55
C ILE A 18 12.45 11.65 -8.09
N LEU A 19 12.51 11.26 -9.34
CA LEU A 19 11.46 10.43 -9.88
C LEU A 19 11.34 9.12 -9.12
N ASN A 20 12.46 8.53 -8.81
CA ASN A 20 12.43 7.31 -8.03
C ASN A 20 11.88 7.56 -6.63
N LEU A 21 12.22 8.69 -6.07
CA LEU A 21 11.71 9.05 -4.76
C LEU A 21 10.23 9.29 -4.78
N GLN A 22 9.72 9.83 -5.86
CA GLN A 22 8.29 10.04 -5.96
C GLN A 22 7.55 8.72 -5.90
N VAL A 23 8.06 7.72 -6.56
CA VAL A 23 7.45 6.40 -6.49
C VAL A 23 7.50 5.90 -5.07
N ALA A 24 8.61 6.11 -4.40
CA ALA A 24 8.74 5.68 -3.01
C ALA A 24 7.76 6.41 -2.11
N VAL A 25 7.53 7.69 -2.37
CA VAL A 25 6.60 8.47 -1.56
C VAL A 25 5.19 7.95 -1.74
N VAL A 26 4.80 7.66 -2.97
CA VAL A 26 3.49 7.11 -3.23
C VAL A 26 3.33 5.78 -2.51
N THR A 27 4.35 4.96 -2.59
CA THR A 27 4.34 3.69 -1.89
C THR A 27 4.28 3.90 -0.39
N GLY A 28 4.92 4.96 0.10
CA GLY A 28 4.95 5.25 1.52
C GLY A 28 3.58 5.49 2.11
N GLN A 29 2.63 5.97 1.32
CA GLN A 29 1.27 6.16 1.78
C GLN A 29 0.60 4.83 2.09
N ASN A 30 1.08 3.75 1.47
CA ASN A 30 0.53 2.42 1.65
C ASN A 30 1.42 1.57 2.55
N ARG A 31 2.19 2.21 3.40
CA ARG A 31 3.13 1.51 4.24
C ARG A 31 3.17 2.14 5.62
N LYS A 32 3.15 1.30 6.64
CA LYS A 32 3.25 1.78 8.01
C LYS A 32 3.83 0.67 8.88
N SER A 33 4.87 0.99 9.64
CA SER A 33 5.45 0.08 10.64
C SER A 33 5.76 -1.30 10.09
N GLY A 34 6.39 -1.35 8.92
CA GLY A 34 6.80 -2.61 8.35
C GLY A 34 5.71 -3.37 7.62
N VAL A 35 4.55 -2.75 7.46
CA VAL A 35 3.43 -3.35 6.72
C VAL A 35 3.16 -2.54 5.48
N THR A 36 3.00 -3.21 4.35
CA THR A 36 2.64 -2.55 3.10
C THR A 36 1.35 -3.12 2.59
N VAL A 37 0.59 -2.29 1.86
CA VAL A 37 -0.61 -2.76 1.21
C VAL A 37 -0.41 -2.69 -0.30
N SER A 38 -0.80 -3.74 -0.98
CA SER A 38 -0.79 -3.81 -2.43
C SER A 38 -2.12 -4.42 -2.85
N TYR A 39 -2.31 -4.55 -4.16
CA TYR A 39 -3.59 -5.01 -4.67
C TYR A 39 -3.37 -6.10 -5.70
N GLU A 40 -4.29 -7.06 -5.72
CA GLU A 40 -4.22 -8.09 -6.75
C GLU A 40 -5.64 -8.46 -7.17
N SER A 41 -5.76 -9.00 -8.37
CA SER A 41 -7.05 -9.39 -8.90
C SER A 41 -7.30 -10.84 -8.59
N VAL A 42 -8.50 -11.13 -8.10
CA VAL A 42 -8.93 -12.49 -7.81
C VAL A 42 -10.28 -12.65 -8.48
N GLY A 43 -10.32 -13.34 -9.61
CA GLY A 43 -11.52 -13.41 -10.40
C GLY A 43 -11.88 -12.04 -10.92
N SER A 44 -13.12 -11.63 -10.69
CA SER A 44 -13.60 -10.31 -11.09
C SER A 44 -13.44 -9.28 -9.98
N SER A 45 -12.83 -9.65 -8.87
CA SER A 45 -12.66 -8.77 -7.72
C SER A 45 -11.22 -8.36 -7.56
N ARG A 46 -11.01 -7.27 -6.86
CA ARG A 46 -9.70 -6.79 -6.50
C ARG A 46 -9.58 -6.85 -4.99
N VAL A 47 -8.51 -7.40 -4.49
CA VAL A 47 -8.32 -7.53 -3.05
C VAL A 47 -7.11 -6.73 -2.59
N ALA A 48 -7.14 -6.30 -1.35
CA ALA A 48 -5.99 -5.66 -0.73
C ALA A 48 -5.14 -6.75 -0.09
N ARG A 49 -3.84 -6.66 -0.28
CA ARG A 49 -2.90 -7.61 0.28
C ARG A 49 -1.98 -6.87 1.23
N PHE A 50 -2.03 -7.25 2.50
CA PHE A 50 -1.18 -6.65 3.53
C PHE A 50 0.00 -7.57 3.77
N THR A 51 1.19 -7.04 3.57
CA THR A 51 2.43 -7.80 3.73
C THR A 51 3.15 -7.29 4.97
N ASN A 52 3.44 -8.20 5.88
CA ASN A 52 4.11 -7.91 7.13
C ASN A 52 5.56 -8.35 7.02
N SER A 53 6.49 -7.40 7.03
CA SER A 53 7.90 -7.71 6.99
C SER A 53 8.53 -7.76 8.38
N ASN A 54 7.72 -7.64 9.41
CA ASN A 54 8.22 -7.78 10.77
C ASN A 54 8.39 -9.25 11.13
N SER A 55 9.27 -9.52 12.08
CA SER A 55 9.52 -10.89 12.52
C SER A 55 8.54 -11.35 13.60
N PHE A 56 7.45 -10.63 13.77
CA PHE A 56 6.39 -10.97 14.72
C PHE A 56 5.04 -10.66 14.07
N PRO A 57 3.97 -11.31 14.52
CA PRO A 57 2.66 -11.05 13.94
C PRO A 57 2.17 -9.67 14.35
N VAL A 58 1.37 -9.06 13.48
CA VAL A 58 0.84 -7.73 13.75
C VAL A 58 -0.66 -7.72 13.46
N ARG A 59 -1.34 -6.83 14.17
CA ARG A 59 -2.73 -6.49 13.87
C ARG A 59 -2.70 -5.20 13.07
N VAL A 60 -3.24 -5.24 11.87
CA VAL A 60 -3.26 -4.10 10.97
C VAL A 60 -4.67 -3.54 10.95
N GLU A 61 -4.80 -2.28 11.32
CA GLU A 61 -6.07 -1.58 11.23
C GLU A 61 -6.03 -0.73 9.97
N PHE A 62 -7.13 -0.69 9.26
CA PHE A 62 -7.17 0.00 7.99
C PHE A 62 -8.57 0.50 7.68
N SER A 63 -8.63 1.51 6.83
CA SER A 63 -9.88 1.95 6.23
C SER A 63 -9.86 1.54 4.78
N TYR A 64 -11.02 1.29 4.21
CA TYR A 64 -11.07 0.84 2.83
C TYR A 64 -12.25 1.46 2.10
N GLN A 65 -12.13 1.48 0.78
CA GLN A 65 -13.19 1.83 -0.14
C GLN A 65 -13.22 0.77 -1.21
N GLY A 66 -14.42 0.46 -1.67
CA GLY A 66 -14.58 -0.55 -2.68
C GLY A 66 -15.97 -0.54 -3.25
N THR A 67 -16.29 -1.60 -3.96
CA THR A 67 -17.58 -1.75 -4.61
C THR A 67 -18.08 -3.16 -4.38
N ARG A 68 -19.34 -3.29 -4.08
CA ARG A 68 -19.96 -4.62 -4.02
C ARG A 68 -20.31 -5.03 -5.43
N VAL A 69 -19.80 -6.17 -5.83
CA VAL A 69 -19.94 -6.63 -7.20
C VAL A 69 -21.40 -6.82 -7.57
N HIS A 70 -22.17 -7.36 -6.64
CA HIS A 70 -23.60 -7.56 -6.88
C HIS A 70 -24.32 -6.27 -6.51
N GLY A 71 -24.80 -5.55 -7.51
CA GLY A 71 -25.52 -4.32 -7.29
C GLY A 71 -24.67 -3.08 -7.48
N SER A 72 -23.38 -3.22 -7.64
CA SER A 72 -22.47 -2.11 -7.89
C SER A 72 -22.56 -1.01 -6.86
N ALA A 73 -22.90 -1.33 -5.64
CA ALA A 73 -23.00 -0.34 -4.57
C ALA A 73 -21.62 -0.05 -4.00
N GLU A 74 -21.37 1.22 -3.69
CA GLU A 74 -20.13 1.59 -3.04
C GLU A 74 -20.11 1.04 -1.63
N ALA A 75 -18.93 0.65 -1.18
CA ALA A 75 -18.73 0.12 0.15
C ALA A 75 -17.50 0.78 0.75
N SER A 76 -17.60 1.16 2.00
CA SER A 76 -16.45 1.70 2.70
C SER A 76 -16.57 1.34 4.17
N GLY A 77 -15.45 1.34 4.86
CA GLY A 77 -15.48 1.03 6.26
C GLY A 77 -14.09 0.93 6.82
N GLU A 78 -14.03 0.45 8.06
CA GLU A 78 -12.79 0.22 8.76
C GLU A 78 -12.80 -1.22 9.26
N ASP A 79 -11.64 -1.83 9.27
CA ASP A 79 -11.53 -3.21 9.70
C ASP A 79 -10.10 -3.46 10.19
N ALA A 80 -9.85 -4.65 10.66
CA ALA A 80 -8.54 -5.05 11.13
C ALA A 80 -8.28 -6.48 10.75
N ILE A 81 -7.02 -6.81 10.55
CA ILE A 81 -6.63 -8.15 10.13
C ILE A 81 -5.30 -8.49 10.81
N ILE A 82 -5.14 -9.75 11.18
CA ILE A 82 -3.89 -10.22 11.77
C ILE A 82 -3.03 -10.80 10.66
N VAL A 83 -1.79 -10.35 10.59
CA VAL A 83 -0.87 -10.84 9.58
C VAL A 83 0.31 -11.48 10.27
N ALA A 84 0.57 -12.74 9.95
CA ALA A 84 1.66 -13.49 10.58
C ALA A 84 3.01 -12.88 10.22
N ALA A 85 4.00 -13.21 11.03
CA ALA A 85 5.36 -12.71 10.83
C ALA A 85 5.89 -13.07 9.45
N ASN A 86 6.46 -12.10 8.77
CA ASN A 86 7.08 -12.32 7.46
C ASN A 86 6.12 -12.99 6.46
N PHE A 87 4.85 -12.61 6.52
CA PHE A 87 3.84 -13.23 5.69
C PHE A 87 2.85 -12.16 5.21
N PHE A 88 1.78 -12.59 4.61
CA PHE A 88 0.78 -11.65 4.10
C PHE A 88 -0.62 -12.17 4.38
N ALA A 89 -1.58 -11.27 4.25
CA ALA A 89 -3.00 -11.63 4.34
C ALA A 89 -3.77 -10.74 3.37
N THR A 90 -4.89 -11.23 2.88
CA THR A 90 -5.69 -10.47 1.91
C THR A 90 -7.04 -10.13 2.50
N TYR A 91 -7.60 -9.03 2.02
CA TYR A 91 -8.91 -8.57 2.44
C TYR A 91 -9.72 -8.19 1.21
N GLY A 92 -10.94 -8.66 1.16
CA GLY A 92 -11.81 -8.43 0.02
C GLY A 92 -12.14 -9.74 -0.66
N GLY A 93 -12.74 -9.64 -1.83
CA GLY A 93 -13.22 -10.82 -2.53
C GLY A 93 -14.64 -11.19 -2.10
N HIS A 94 -15.17 -12.28 -2.65
CA HIS A 94 -16.52 -12.75 -2.32
C HIS A 94 -17.57 -11.64 -2.48
N GLY A 95 -17.47 -10.93 -3.59
CA GLY A 95 -18.43 -9.88 -3.88
C GLY A 95 -18.01 -8.49 -3.46
N LEU A 96 -16.86 -8.36 -2.83
CA LEU A 96 -16.32 -7.06 -2.46
C LEU A 96 -15.02 -6.82 -3.20
N SER A 97 -15.00 -5.81 -4.05
CA SER A 97 -13.81 -5.42 -4.80
C SER A 97 -13.22 -4.16 -4.16
N ILE A 98 -11.99 -4.23 -3.72
CA ILE A 98 -11.36 -3.13 -2.99
C ILE A 98 -10.75 -2.14 -3.99
N THR A 99 -11.16 -0.90 -3.90
CA THR A 99 -10.59 0.15 -4.72
C THR A 99 -9.33 0.68 -4.07
N SER A 100 -9.38 0.92 -2.78
CA SER A 100 -8.21 1.39 -2.05
C SER A 100 -8.32 0.99 -0.58
N ALA A 101 -7.19 0.83 0.06
CA ALA A 101 -7.12 0.57 1.49
C ALA A 101 -5.97 1.40 2.04
N ARG A 102 -6.18 1.92 3.24
CA ARG A 102 -5.19 2.77 3.87
C ARG A 102 -4.94 2.25 5.28
N ILE A 103 -3.70 1.99 5.60
CA ILE A 103 -3.33 1.50 6.91
C ILE A 103 -3.42 2.64 7.92
N THR A 104 -4.20 2.46 8.96
CA THR A 104 -4.38 3.47 10.00
C THR A 104 -3.65 3.12 11.28
N GLY A 105 -3.33 1.85 11.48
CA GLY A 105 -2.59 1.46 12.67
C GLY A 105 -1.97 0.08 12.51
N VAL A 106 -0.86 -0.13 13.19
CA VAL A 106 -0.20 -1.44 13.21
C VAL A 106 0.23 -1.69 14.63
N MET A 107 -0.17 -2.82 15.18
CA MET A 107 0.18 -3.20 16.54
C MET A 107 0.69 -4.62 16.57
N ARG A 108 1.67 -4.86 17.41
CA ARG A 108 2.17 -6.22 17.59
C ARG A 108 1.06 -7.06 18.19
N SER A 109 0.95 -8.29 17.72
CA SER A 109 -0.19 -9.15 18.06
C SER A 109 0.20 -10.47 18.73
N ASP A 110 1.31 -10.49 19.44
CA ASP A 110 1.70 -11.72 20.15
C ASP A 110 1.80 -11.51 21.66
#